data_1662ecad062759470437e2a47beb7970
#
_entry.id   1662ecad062759470437e2a47beb7970
#
_cell.length_a   1.000
_cell.length_b   1.000
_cell.length_c   1.000
_cell.angle_alpha   90.00
_cell.angle_beta   90.00
_cell.angle_gamma   90.00
#
_symmetry.space_group_name_H-M   'P 1'
#
loop_
_entity.id
_entity.type
_entity.pdbx_description
1 polymer ?
#
loop_
_entity_poly.entity_id
_entity_poly.type
_entity_poly.pdbx_seq_one_letter_code
_entity_poly.pdbx_strand_id
1 'polypeptide(L)'
;MGVITLTTGEKITVTNGVMNVPNNPIIPFIEGDGIGPDIWEAASRVLEAAVEKAYDGEKKIVWKEVLAGEKAFNQTGEWLPEETLNLIREYLIAIKGPLTTPVGGGIRSLNVALRQELDLYVCLRPVRYFEGVPSPVKRPEDTDMVIFRENTEDIYAGIEYAQGSPEAEKVLAFLKEAMGVNKIRFPETSGIGIKPISEEGTKRLVRAAIQYAINEKRSSVTLVHKGNIMKFTEGAFKNWGYEVAEQEFGDKVFTWAEYDRIVEKDGKDAANKAMADAEVAGKIIVKDSIADIFLQQILTRPREFDVVATMNLNGDYISDALAAQVGGIGIAPGANINYVTGHAIFEATHGTAPKYAGLDKVNPSSVLLSGVLLLEHLGWNEAAKLVTDSVEKTIASKVVTYDFARLMEGATEVKCSEFANELIKNMDVAIIKNA
;
A
#
# COMPACT_ATOMS: atom_id res chain seq x y z
N MET A 1 -7.50 -42.87 -18.37
CA MET A 1 -6.32 -42.02 -18.30
C MET A 1 -6.73 -40.65 -18.76
N GLY A 2 -7.07 -39.74 -17.84
CA GLY A 2 -7.37 -38.36 -18.17
C GLY A 2 -6.08 -37.68 -18.57
N VAL A 3 -6.09 -37.02 -19.73
CA VAL A 3 -5.03 -36.14 -20.17
C VAL A 3 -5.01 -34.96 -19.21
N ILE A 4 -3.99 -34.86 -18.34
CA ILE A 4 -3.71 -33.65 -17.57
C ILE A 4 -3.29 -32.61 -18.61
N THR A 5 -4.22 -31.78 -19.03
CA THR A 5 -3.90 -30.61 -19.80
C THR A 5 -3.14 -29.65 -18.86
N LEU A 6 -1.83 -29.57 -19.01
CA LEU A 6 -1.03 -28.51 -18.39
C LEU A 6 -1.62 -27.20 -18.88
N THR A 7 -2.26 -26.45 -18.00
CA THR A 7 -2.79 -25.14 -18.32
C THR A 7 -1.59 -24.25 -18.59
N THR A 8 -1.30 -24.00 -19.86
CA THR A 8 -0.26 -23.04 -20.26
C THR A 8 -0.78 -21.66 -19.96
N GLY A 9 -0.16 -20.98 -18.98
CA GLY A 9 -0.49 -19.59 -18.66
C GLY A 9 -0.05 -18.63 -19.77
N GLU A 10 -0.64 -17.45 -19.77
CA GLU A 10 -0.34 -16.38 -20.71
C GLU A 10 0.15 -15.12 -19.97
N LYS A 11 0.92 -14.27 -20.66
CA LYS A 11 1.45 -13.03 -20.09
C LYS A 11 0.39 -11.93 -20.11
N ILE A 12 0.32 -11.16 -19.05
CA ILE A 12 -0.33 -9.87 -19.06
C ILE A 12 0.51 -8.92 -19.92
N THR A 13 -0.14 -8.10 -20.73
CA THR A 13 0.53 -7.12 -21.58
C THR A 13 -0.11 -5.73 -21.43
N VAL A 14 0.68 -4.69 -21.69
CA VAL A 14 0.18 -3.31 -21.76
C VAL A 14 0.33 -2.80 -23.19
N THR A 15 -0.77 -2.39 -23.80
CA THR A 15 -0.78 -1.82 -25.14
C THR A 15 -1.47 -0.47 -25.14
N ASN A 16 -0.78 0.58 -25.55
CA ASN A 16 -1.29 1.96 -25.54
C ASN A 16 -1.83 2.40 -24.14
N GLY A 17 -1.14 1.99 -23.07
CA GLY A 17 -1.54 2.31 -21.68
C GLY A 17 -2.72 1.49 -21.16
N VAL A 18 -3.24 0.54 -21.91
CA VAL A 18 -4.31 -0.38 -21.50
C VAL A 18 -3.72 -1.74 -21.17
N MET A 19 -4.02 -2.24 -19.98
CA MET A 19 -3.64 -3.57 -19.54
C MET A 19 -4.56 -4.62 -20.18
N ASN A 20 -3.98 -5.63 -20.84
CA ASN A 20 -4.68 -6.76 -21.40
C ASN A 20 -4.42 -7.98 -20.52
N VAL A 21 -5.46 -8.44 -19.83
CA VAL A 21 -5.41 -9.56 -18.89
C VAL A 21 -6.04 -10.78 -19.57
N PRO A 22 -5.26 -11.88 -19.80
CA PRO A 22 -5.82 -13.13 -20.32
C PRO A 22 -6.63 -13.86 -19.25
N ASN A 23 -7.39 -14.88 -19.64
CA ASN A 23 -8.16 -15.69 -18.70
C ASN A 23 -7.29 -16.60 -17.80
N ASN A 24 -6.03 -16.81 -18.17
CA ASN A 24 -5.06 -17.65 -17.46
C ASN A 24 -3.72 -16.93 -17.26
N PRO A 25 -3.71 -15.73 -16.60
CA PRO A 25 -2.50 -14.95 -16.45
C PRO A 25 -1.47 -15.68 -15.60
N ILE A 26 -0.20 -15.58 -16.01
CA ILE A 26 0.93 -16.01 -15.18
C ILE A 26 1.24 -14.90 -14.20
N ILE A 27 1.17 -15.20 -12.91
CA ILE A 27 1.47 -14.29 -11.82
C ILE A 27 2.64 -14.82 -11.00
N PRO A 28 3.82 -14.19 -11.04
CA PRO A 28 4.90 -14.48 -10.12
C PRO A 28 4.48 -14.29 -8.66
N PHE A 29 4.93 -15.20 -7.79
CA PHE A 29 4.75 -15.05 -6.36
C PHE A 29 6.05 -15.33 -5.60
N ILE A 30 6.22 -14.64 -4.47
CA ILE A 30 7.26 -14.89 -3.50
C ILE A 30 6.57 -15.33 -2.21
N GLU A 31 6.80 -16.56 -1.75
CA GLU A 31 6.19 -17.03 -0.49
C GLU A 31 6.51 -16.11 0.69
N GLY A 32 7.75 -15.61 0.74
CA GLY A 32 8.27 -14.85 1.85
C GLY A 32 8.97 -15.71 2.89
N ASP A 33 9.47 -15.04 3.91
CA ASP A 33 10.22 -15.64 5.02
C ASP A 33 9.34 -15.79 6.27
N GLY A 34 9.81 -16.57 7.23
CA GLY A 34 9.12 -16.77 8.50
C GLY A 34 7.73 -17.36 8.34
N ILE A 35 6.69 -16.58 8.63
CA ILE A 35 5.28 -16.99 8.46
C ILE A 35 4.81 -16.97 7.00
N GLY A 36 5.64 -16.48 6.08
CA GLY A 36 5.31 -16.35 4.65
C GLY A 36 4.68 -17.60 4.04
N PRO A 37 5.31 -18.79 4.14
CA PRO A 37 4.74 -20.03 3.60
C PRO A 37 3.36 -20.37 4.15
N ASP A 38 3.14 -20.24 5.45
CA ASP A 38 1.84 -20.55 6.09
C ASP A 38 0.71 -19.66 5.54
N ILE A 39 0.96 -18.34 5.47
CA ILE A 39 -0.05 -17.38 5.01
C ILE A 39 -0.26 -17.44 3.49
N TRP A 40 0.79 -17.75 2.72
CA TRP A 40 0.68 -17.89 1.27
C TRP A 40 -0.14 -19.14 0.87
N GLU A 41 0.12 -20.28 1.50
CA GLU A 41 -0.67 -21.49 1.26
C GLU A 41 -2.17 -21.24 1.53
N ALA A 42 -2.48 -20.60 2.65
CA ALA A 42 -3.85 -20.26 3.01
C ALA A 42 -4.48 -19.27 2.00
N ALA A 43 -3.78 -18.17 1.69
CA ALA A 43 -4.31 -17.12 0.82
C ALA A 43 -4.46 -17.58 -0.64
N SER A 44 -3.50 -18.29 -1.20
CA SER A 44 -3.56 -18.76 -2.59
C SER A 44 -4.76 -19.66 -2.84
N ARG A 45 -5.06 -20.59 -1.90
CA ARG A 45 -6.25 -21.46 -1.97
C ARG A 45 -7.56 -20.67 -1.97
N VAL A 46 -7.64 -19.61 -1.15
CA VAL A 46 -8.84 -18.75 -1.09
C VAL A 46 -9.01 -17.96 -2.39
N LEU A 47 -7.92 -17.40 -2.92
CA LEU A 47 -7.94 -16.65 -4.19
C LEU A 47 -8.32 -17.56 -5.37
N GLU A 48 -7.75 -18.76 -5.46
CA GLU A 48 -8.08 -19.74 -6.50
C GLU A 48 -9.56 -20.13 -6.44
N ALA A 49 -10.07 -20.46 -5.25
CA ALA A 49 -11.46 -20.81 -5.06
C ALA A 49 -12.41 -19.68 -5.42
N ALA A 50 -12.05 -18.42 -5.12
CA ALA A 50 -12.85 -17.27 -5.49
C ALA A 50 -12.90 -17.07 -7.01
N VAL A 51 -11.76 -17.20 -7.70
CA VAL A 51 -11.70 -17.09 -9.17
C VAL A 51 -12.50 -18.20 -9.83
N GLU A 52 -12.32 -19.45 -9.38
CA GLU A 52 -13.06 -20.60 -9.92
C GLU A 52 -14.58 -20.41 -9.77
N LYS A 53 -15.03 -20.02 -8.57
CA LYS A 53 -16.46 -19.81 -8.28
C LYS A 53 -17.05 -18.60 -9.01
N ALA A 54 -16.29 -17.48 -9.13
CA ALA A 54 -16.79 -16.27 -9.76
C ALA A 54 -16.99 -16.42 -11.26
N TYR A 55 -16.15 -17.24 -11.92
CA TYR A 55 -16.10 -17.34 -13.37
C TYR A 55 -16.39 -18.76 -13.88
N ASP A 56 -16.99 -19.63 -13.07
CA ASP A 56 -17.39 -21.00 -13.42
C ASP A 56 -16.23 -21.80 -14.07
N GLY A 57 -14.97 -21.55 -13.63
CA GLY A 57 -13.75 -22.18 -14.13
C GLY A 57 -13.21 -21.63 -15.47
N GLU A 58 -13.83 -20.59 -16.04
CA GLU A 58 -13.36 -19.96 -17.28
C GLU A 58 -12.06 -19.16 -17.08
N LYS A 59 -11.81 -18.69 -15.85
CA LYS A 59 -10.59 -17.97 -15.50
C LYS A 59 -9.79 -18.75 -14.45
N LYS A 60 -8.46 -18.63 -14.52
CA LYS A 60 -7.55 -19.28 -13.59
C LYS A 60 -6.24 -18.50 -13.48
N ILE A 61 -5.75 -18.28 -12.26
CA ILE A 61 -4.39 -17.76 -12.07
C ILE A 61 -3.38 -18.89 -12.22
N VAL A 62 -2.32 -18.67 -13.00
CA VAL A 62 -1.18 -19.56 -13.12
C VAL A 62 -0.04 -18.99 -12.27
N TRP A 63 0.10 -19.51 -11.06
CA TRP A 63 1.13 -19.09 -10.14
C TRP A 63 2.52 -19.55 -10.59
N LYS A 64 3.50 -18.64 -10.53
CA LYS A 64 4.92 -18.91 -10.84
C LYS A 64 5.78 -18.48 -9.66
N GLU A 65 6.35 -19.44 -8.95
CA GLU A 65 7.27 -19.11 -7.86
C GLU A 65 8.52 -18.40 -8.38
N VAL A 66 8.89 -17.31 -7.71
CA VAL A 66 10.16 -16.62 -7.86
C VAL A 66 10.79 -16.40 -6.48
N LEU A 67 12.11 -16.37 -6.42
CA LEU A 67 12.84 -16.46 -5.16
C LEU A 67 13.28 -15.09 -4.66
N ALA A 68 13.05 -14.80 -3.37
CA ALA A 68 13.64 -13.69 -2.64
C ALA A 68 13.74 -14.05 -1.15
N GLY A 69 14.58 -13.33 -0.40
CA GLY A 69 14.73 -13.54 1.04
C GLY A 69 15.60 -14.74 1.41
N GLU A 70 15.31 -15.33 2.55
CA GLU A 70 16.09 -16.46 3.10
C GLU A 70 16.07 -17.69 2.18
N LYS A 71 14.93 -18.00 1.57
CA LYS A 71 14.80 -19.11 0.62
C LYS A 71 15.71 -18.92 -0.58
N ALA A 72 15.75 -17.71 -1.14
CA ALA A 72 16.66 -17.39 -2.25
C ALA A 72 18.11 -17.53 -1.83
N PHE A 73 18.50 -16.94 -0.71
CA PHE A 73 19.87 -17.00 -0.20
C PHE A 73 20.35 -18.43 0.04
N ASN A 74 19.50 -19.26 0.63
CA ASN A 74 19.84 -20.68 0.89
C ASN A 74 20.01 -21.50 -0.40
N GLN A 75 19.31 -21.15 -1.49
CA GLN A 75 19.39 -21.88 -2.74
C GLN A 75 20.43 -21.35 -3.73
N THR A 76 20.63 -20.03 -3.75
CA THR A 76 21.43 -19.34 -4.78
C THR A 76 22.64 -18.58 -4.22
N GLY A 77 22.66 -18.28 -2.93
CA GLY A 77 23.63 -17.39 -2.31
C GLY A 77 23.30 -15.89 -2.43
N GLU A 78 22.17 -15.55 -3.07
CA GLU A 78 21.72 -14.18 -3.27
C GLU A 78 20.35 -13.95 -2.58
N TRP A 79 20.21 -12.82 -1.88
CA TRP A 79 18.96 -12.47 -1.21
C TRP A 79 17.86 -12.04 -2.17
N LEU A 80 18.24 -11.46 -3.29
CA LEU A 80 17.35 -11.04 -4.38
C LEU A 80 18.01 -11.33 -5.72
N PRO A 81 17.82 -12.54 -6.29
CA PRO A 81 18.40 -12.90 -7.58
C PRO A 81 17.90 -11.99 -8.71
N GLU A 82 18.78 -11.63 -9.64
CA GLU A 82 18.41 -10.83 -10.83
C GLU A 82 17.34 -11.54 -11.70
N GLU A 83 17.31 -12.87 -11.70
CA GLU A 83 16.28 -13.66 -12.37
C GLU A 83 14.88 -13.32 -11.84
N THR A 84 14.73 -13.13 -10.52
CA THR A 84 13.45 -12.73 -9.91
C THR A 84 12.99 -11.37 -10.42
N LEU A 85 13.89 -10.38 -10.46
CA LEU A 85 13.58 -9.06 -11.01
C LEU A 85 13.18 -9.15 -12.49
N ASN A 86 13.90 -9.93 -13.29
CA ASN A 86 13.63 -10.11 -14.70
C ASN A 86 12.27 -10.79 -14.95
N LEU A 87 11.93 -11.79 -14.15
CA LEU A 87 10.62 -12.46 -14.24
C LEU A 87 9.48 -11.51 -13.86
N ILE A 88 9.65 -10.68 -12.82
CA ILE A 88 8.63 -9.69 -12.47
C ILE A 88 8.51 -8.61 -13.55
N ARG A 89 9.62 -8.14 -14.13
CA ARG A 89 9.59 -7.22 -15.30
C ARG A 89 8.86 -7.84 -16.49
N GLU A 90 9.05 -9.12 -16.74
CA GLU A 90 8.45 -9.84 -17.85
C GLU A 90 6.94 -10.05 -17.69
N TYR A 91 6.49 -10.39 -16.47
CA TYR A 91 5.08 -10.74 -16.18
C TYR A 91 4.27 -9.57 -15.62
N LEU A 92 4.87 -8.43 -15.36
CA LEU A 92 4.31 -7.16 -14.89
C LEU A 92 3.74 -7.18 -13.47
N ILE A 93 2.98 -8.19 -13.07
CA ILE A 93 2.25 -8.25 -11.81
C ILE A 93 2.76 -9.41 -10.97
N ALA A 94 3.05 -9.16 -9.72
CA ALA A 94 3.45 -10.17 -8.75
C ALA A 94 2.75 -9.98 -7.40
N ILE A 95 2.78 -11.04 -6.57
CA ILE A 95 2.34 -10.99 -5.17
C ILE A 95 3.44 -11.58 -4.28
N LYS A 96 3.59 -11.05 -3.07
CA LYS A 96 4.62 -11.54 -2.15
C LYS A 96 4.20 -11.55 -0.68
N GLY A 97 4.73 -12.50 0.05
CA GLY A 97 4.76 -12.52 1.50
C GLY A 97 5.84 -11.59 2.09
N PRO A 98 5.99 -11.58 3.42
CA PRO A 98 6.97 -10.77 4.12
C PRO A 98 8.39 -11.26 3.85
N LEU A 99 9.38 -10.35 3.81
CA LEU A 99 10.78 -10.67 3.59
C LEU A 99 11.63 -10.20 4.77
N THR A 100 12.60 -11.03 5.15
CA THR A 100 13.62 -10.68 6.14
C THR A 100 14.64 -9.73 5.52
N THR A 101 14.94 -8.63 6.22
CA THR A 101 16.09 -7.81 5.89
C THR A 101 17.27 -8.31 6.71
N PRO A 102 18.38 -8.77 6.07
CA PRO A 102 19.54 -9.26 6.81
C PRO A 102 20.14 -8.15 7.69
N VAL A 103 20.47 -8.50 8.93
CA VAL A 103 21.10 -7.58 9.88
C VAL A 103 22.62 -7.60 9.65
N GLY A 104 23.18 -6.46 9.21
CA GLY A 104 24.62 -6.31 8.98
C GLY A 104 25.02 -6.32 7.49
N GLY A 105 26.25 -5.87 7.19
CA GLY A 105 26.81 -5.94 5.83
C GLY A 105 26.31 -4.89 4.83
N GLY A 106 25.58 -3.86 5.26
CA GLY A 106 25.14 -2.77 4.37
C GLY A 106 24.02 -3.17 3.39
N ILE A 107 23.39 -4.33 3.59
CA ILE A 107 22.26 -4.77 2.76
C ILE A 107 21.02 -3.95 3.14
N ARG A 108 20.45 -3.26 2.15
CA ARG A 108 19.19 -2.53 2.30
C ARG A 108 17.99 -3.47 2.35
N SER A 109 16.88 -2.99 2.85
CA SER A 109 15.62 -3.72 2.82
C SER A 109 15.31 -4.26 1.42
N LEU A 110 15.05 -5.57 1.32
CA LEU A 110 14.68 -6.21 0.05
C LEU A 110 13.39 -5.62 -0.53
N ASN A 111 12.47 -5.19 0.33
CA ASN A 111 11.25 -4.51 -0.09
C ASN A 111 11.57 -3.17 -0.77
N VAL A 112 12.50 -2.39 -0.19
CA VAL A 112 12.96 -1.12 -0.79
C VAL A 112 13.66 -1.37 -2.12
N ALA A 113 14.50 -2.41 -2.21
CA ALA A 113 15.17 -2.78 -3.46
C ALA A 113 14.16 -3.11 -4.58
N LEU A 114 13.15 -3.94 -4.31
CA LEU A 114 12.10 -4.27 -5.28
C LEU A 114 11.35 -3.01 -5.76
N ARG A 115 11.02 -2.10 -4.85
CA ARG A 115 10.29 -0.86 -5.18
C ARG A 115 11.13 0.09 -6.05
N GLN A 116 12.42 0.20 -5.77
CA GLN A 116 13.34 1.06 -6.52
C GLN A 116 13.71 0.46 -7.88
N GLU A 117 14.08 -0.82 -7.92
CA GLU A 117 14.49 -1.51 -9.16
C GLU A 117 13.38 -1.60 -10.21
N LEU A 118 12.13 -1.63 -9.79
CA LEU A 118 10.96 -1.68 -10.67
C LEU A 118 10.24 -0.34 -10.77
N ASP A 119 10.79 0.69 -10.14
CA ASP A 119 10.20 2.05 -10.07
C ASP A 119 8.71 2.04 -9.65
N LEU A 120 8.37 1.26 -8.62
CA LEU A 120 7.02 1.16 -8.08
C LEU A 120 6.73 2.37 -7.21
N TYR A 121 6.45 3.51 -7.82
CA TYR A 121 6.44 4.81 -7.15
C TYR A 121 5.23 5.07 -6.24
N VAL A 122 4.18 4.27 -6.32
CA VAL A 122 3.02 4.34 -5.43
C VAL A 122 3.02 3.13 -4.51
N CYS A 123 3.05 3.35 -3.21
CA CYS A 123 2.63 2.35 -2.23
C CYS A 123 1.17 2.65 -1.84
N LEU A 124 0.27 1.78 -2.29
CA LEU A 124 -1.17 1.87 -2.08
C LEU A 124 -1.55 1.04 -0.86
N ARG A 125 -2.15 1.67 0.14
CA ARG A 125 -2.60 1.01 1.38
C ARG A 125 -4.02 1.43 1.73
N PRO A 126 -5.05 0.69 1.28
CA PRO A 126 -6.42 0.88 1.74
C PRO A 126 -6.56 0.47 3.20
N VAL A 127 -7.26 1.28 3.98
CA VAL A 127 -7.55 1.02 5.39
C VAL A 127 -9.02 1.19 5.62
N ARG A 128 -9.73 0.08 5.87
CA ARG A 128 -11.14 0.08 6.23
C ARG A 128 -11.42 -0.90 7.35
N TYR A 129 -12.48 -0.67 8.08
CA TYR A 129 -12.95 -1.55 9.12
C TYR A 129 -13.78 -2.71 8.55
N PHE A 130 -13.59 -3.90 9.10
CA PHE A 130 -14.44 -5.07 8.87
C PHE A 130 -15.27 -5.32 10.13
N GLU A 131 -16.58 -5.47 9.97
CA GLU A 131 -17.50 -5.61 11.10
C GLU A 131 -17.11 -6.80 12.01
N GLY A 132 -17.08 -6.55 13.31
CA GLY A 132 -16.71 -7.54 14.31
C GLY A 132 -15.22 -7.60 14.66
N VAL A 133 -14.33 -6.95 13.89
CA VAL A 133 -12.91 -6.91 14.22
C VAL A 133 -12.67 -6.11 15.49
N PRO A 134 -11.88 -6.62 16.45
CA PRO A 134 -11.51 -5.87 17.64
C PRO A 134 -10.73 -4.60 17.30
N SER A 135 -11.16 -3.47 17.87
CA SER A 135 -10.53 -2.16 17.63
C SER A 135 -10.31 -1.39 18.92
N PRO A 136 -9.21 -0.61 19.04
CA PRO A 136 -8.95 0.26 20.17
C PRO A 136 -9.76 1.56 20.14
N VAL A 137 -10.40 1.90 19.00
CA VAL A 137 -11.20 3.12 18.86
C VAL A 137 -12.70 2.81 19.04
N LYS A 138 -13.48 3.85 19.39
CA LYS A 138 -14.91 3.68 19.70
C LYS A 138 -15.77 3.40 18.47
N ARG A 139 -15.40 3.95 17.31
CA ARG A 139 -16.15 3.86 16.05
C ARG A 139 -15.20 3.60 14.91
N PRO A 140 -14.64 2.37 14.83
CA PRO A 140 -13.70 2.02 13.76
C PRO A 140 -14.34 2.05 12.37
N GLU A 141 -15.66 1.88 12.29
CA GLU A 141 -16.46 1.98 11.07
C GLU A 141 -16.40 3.37 10.40
N ASP A 142 -15.97 4.40 11.11
CA ASP A 142 -15.77 5.74 10.55
C ASP A 142 -14.45 5.84 9.77
N THR A 143 -13.59 4.81 9.83
CA THR A 143 -12.31 4.79 9.14
C THR A 143 -12.43 4.04 7.81
N ASP A 144 -12.38 4.78 6.71
CA ASP A 144 -12.28 4.27 5.34
C ASP A 144 -11.40 5.22 4.54
N MET A 145 -10.10 4.94 4.51
CA MET A 145 -9.10 5.77 3.87
C MET A 145 -8.20 4.95 2.96
N VAL A 146 -7.70 5.58 1.90
CA VAL A 146 -6.72 4.99 0.99
C VAL A 146 -5.46 5.82 0.99
N ILE A 147 -4.35 5.23 1.43
CA ILE A 147 -3.07 5.92 1.51
C ILE A 147 -2.28 5.70 0.22
N PHE A 148 -1.93 6.79 -0.45
CA PHE A 148 -0.95 6.88 -1.53
C PHE A 148 0.37 7.38 -0.93
N ARG A 149 1.24 6.44 -0.58
CA ARG A 149 2.56 6.70 -0.03
C ARG A 149 3.57 6.76 -1.16
N GLU A 150 4.35 7.84 -1.24
CA GLU A 150 5.52 7.89 -2.12
C GLU A 150 6.50 6.76 -1.74
N ASN A 151 7.15 6.15 -2.72
CA ASN A 151 7.79 4.85 -2.51
C ASN A 151 9.26 4.80 -2.96
N THR A 152 9.81 5.86 -3.55
CA THR A 152 11.12 5.82 -4.22
C THR A 152 12.15 6.82 -3.72
N GLU A 153 11.73 7.84 -2.99
CA GLU A 153 12.61 8.88 -2.44
C GLU A 153 12.42 9.07 -0.93
N ASP A 154 12.58 10.28 -0.43
CA ASP A 154 12.59 10.59 1.01
C ASP A 154 13.84 10.00 1.70
N ILE A 155 13.82 9.85 3.00
CA ILE A 155 14.91 9.20 3.75
C ILE A 155 15.12 7.73 3.34
N TYR A 156 14.14 7.12 2.70
CA TYR A 156 14.23 5.77 2.12
C TYR A 156 15.16 5.67 0.92
N ALA A 157 15.63 6.80 0.36
CA ALA A 157 16.75 6.82 -0.58
C ALA A 157 18.03 6.22 0.04
N GLY A 158 18.09 6.16 1.37
CA GLY A 158 19.17 5.50 2.12
C GLY A 158 20.51 6.23 2.00
N ILE A 159 20.47 7.56 1.83
CA ILE A 159 21.66 8.39 1.81
C ILE A 159 21.94 8.84 3.23
N GLU A 160 22.72 8.05 3.95
CA GLU A 160 23.08 8.35 5.34
C GLU A 160 24.50 7.91 5.67
N TYR A 161 25.10 8.57 6.62
CA TYR A 161 26.48 8.34 7.04
C TYR A 161 26.57 8.31 8.56
N ALA A 162 27.24 7.29 9.06
CA ALA A 162 27.43 7.09 10.49
C ALA A 162 28.31 8.19 11.11
N GLN A 163 28.04 8.55 12.34
CA GLN A 163 28.87 9.46 13.09
C GLN A 163 30.33 8.95 13.12
N GLY A 164 31.31 9.86 12.95
CA GLY A 164 32.73 9.53 12.93
C GLY A 164 33.23 8.79 11.68
N SER A 165 32.35 8.55 10.68
CA SER A 165 32.78 8.01 9.39
C SER A 165 33.46 9.08 8.52
N PRO A 166 34.40 8.70 7.64
CA PRO A 166 35.04 9.65 6.72
C PRO A 166 34.05 10.36 5.81
N GLU A 167 32.94 9.72 5.45
CA GLU A 167 31.85 10.27 4.64
C GLU A 167 31.07 11.33 5.41
N ALA A 168 30.71 11.06 6.67
CA ALA A 168 30.04 12.05 7.53
C ALA A 168 30.93 13.28 7.75
N GLU A 169 32.23 13.09 8.00
CA GLU A 169 33.20 14.19 8.14
C GLU A 169 33.24 15.07 6.87
N LYS A 170 33.28 14.47 5.69
CA LYS A 170 33.27 15.19 4.39
C LYS A 170 31.99 16.01 4.21
N VAL A 171 30.82 15.42 4.49
CA VAL A 171 29.52 16.14 4.37
C VAL A 171 29.45 17.29 5.35
N LEU A 172 29.86 17.09 6.62
CA LEU A 172 29.85 18.10 7.64
C LEU A 172 30.83 19.24 7.31
N ALA A 173 32.03 18.93 6.82
CA ALA A 173 33.01 19.92 6.36
C ALA A 173 32.45 20.73 5.18
N PHE A 174 31.87 20.07 4.18
CA PHE A 174 31.25 20.75 3.04
C PHE A 174 30.12 21.70 3.49
N LEU A 175 29.21 21.25 4.35
CA LEU A 175 28.11 22.06 4.86
C LEU A 175 28.64 23.30 5.62
N LYS A 176 29.70 23.14 6.42
CA LYS A 176 30.31 24.21 7.19
C LYS A 176 31.10 25.18 6.31
N GLU A 177 32.01 24.66 5.50
CA GLU A 177 33.00 25.47 4.77
C GLU A 177 32.45 26.06 3.47
N ALA A 178 31.71 25.24 2.68
CA ALA A 178 31.15 25.68 1.40
C ALA A 178 29.77 26.32 1.53
N MET A 179 28.92 25.82 2.44
CA MET A 179 27.52 26.26 2.58
C MET A 179 27.30 27.19 3.78
N GLY A 180 28.31 27.43 4.61
CA GLY A 180 28.23 28.31 5.79
C GLY A 180 27.26 27.81 6.89
N VAL A 181 26.97 26.50 6.92
CA VAL A 181 26.03 25.89 7.87
C VAL A 181 26.71 25.73 9.24
N ASN A 182 26.27 26.50 10.23
CA ASN A 182 26.76 26.47 11.61
C ASN A 182 25.70 25.98 12.61
N LYS A 183 24.61 25.37 12.13
CA LYS A 183 23.45 24.99 12.95
C LYS A 183 23.53 23.56 13.50
N ILE A 184 24.47 22.75 13.04
CA ILE A 184 24.68 21.40 13.57
C ILE A 184 25.36 21.54 14.92
N ARG A 185 24.62 21.21 15.98
CA ARG A 185 25.04 21.50 17.35
C ARG A 185 26.23 20.68 17.81
N PHE A 186 26.30 19.43 17.40
CA PHE A 186 27.37 18.48 17.79
C PHE A 186 27.93 17.77 16.55
N PRO A 187 28.67 18.49 15.67
CA PRO A 187 29.09 17.94 14.38
C PRO A 187 29.97 16.69 14.51
N GLU A 188 30.85 16.64 15.51
CA GLU A 188 31.80 15.52 15.70
C GLU A 188 31.10 14.19 16.07
N THR A 189 29.89 14.26 16.63
CA THR A 189 29.14 13.10 17.11
C THR A 189 27.80 12.93 16.38
N SER A 190 27.58 13.64 15.27
CA SER A 190 26.37 13.55 14.48
C SER A 190 26.50 12.58 13.33
N GLY A 191 25.53 11.69 13.17
CA GLY A 191 25.25 11.03 11.91
C GLY A 191 24.49 11.99 10.98
N ILE A 192 24.58 11.78 9.66
CA ILE A 192 23.93 12.64 8.66
C ILE A 192 23.07 11.78 7.74
N GLY A 193 21.81 12.20 7.56
CA GLY A 193 20.89 11.64 6.58
C GLY A 193 20.37 12.71 5.62
N ILE A 194 20.10 12.35 4.38
CA ILE A 194 19.60 13.25 3.34
C ILE A 194 18.18 12.84 2.96
N LYS A 195 17.29 13.83 2.91
CA LYS A 195 15.87 13.69 2.57
C LYS A 195 15.60 14.36 1.21
N PRO A 196 15.75 13.66 0.08
CA PRO A 196 15.36 14.20 -1.24
C PRO A 196 13.85 14.08 -1.44
N ILE A 197 13.23 15.17 -1.92
CA ILE A 197 11.84 15.19 -2.41
C ILE A 197 11.87 15.93 -3.74
N SER A 198 11.44 15.28 -4.82
CA SER A 198 11.46 15.83 -6.16
C SER A 198 10.08 16.28 -6.64
N GLU A 199 10.07 17.18 -7.62
CA GLU A 199 8.86 17.61 -8.31
C GLU A 199 8.23 16.45 -9.08
N GLU A 200 9.03 15.68 -9.82
CA GLU A 200 8.56 14.53 -10.61
C GLU A 200 7.97 13.45 -9.72
N GLY A 201 8.67 13.06 -8.64
CA GLY A 201 8.21 12.06 -7.68
C GLY A 201 6.89 12.48 -7.01
N THR A 202 6.79 13.75 -6.64
CA THR A 202 5.57 14.32 -6.05
C THR A 202 4.41 14.34 -7.04
N LYS A 203 4.61 14.92 -8.22
CA LYS A 203 3.54 15.09 -9.21
C LYS A 203 2.99 13.75 -9.69
N ARG A 204 3.83 12.75 -9.95
CA ARG A 204 3.36 11.42 -10.36
C ARG A 204 2.54 10.72 -9.26
N LEU A 205 2.93 10.86 -7.99
CA LEU A 205 2.18 10.31 -6.87
C LEU A 205 0.80 10.97 -6.71
N VAL A 206 0.78 12.31 -6.66
CA VAL A 206 -0.46 13.07 -6.47
C VAL A 206 -1.41 12.88 -7.65
N ARG A 207 -0.88 12.84 -8.89
CA ARG A 207 -1.67 12.50 -10.09
C ARG A 207 -2.35 11.14 -9.94
N ALA A 208 -1.62 10.13 -9.49
CA ALA A 208 -2.17 8.80 -9.27
C ALA A 208 -3.27 8.81 -8.20
N ALA A 209 -3.08 9.55 -7.09
CA ALA A 209 -4.06 9.68 -6.02
C ALA A 209 -5.35 10.37 -6.48
N ILE A 210 -5.24 11.46 -7.24
CA ILE A 210 -6.40 12.16 -7.80
C ILE A 210 -7.13 11.29 -8.81
N GLN A 211 -6.41 10.63 -9.73
CA GLN A 211 -7.01 9.74 -10.72
C GLN A 211 -7.75 8.58 -10.05
N TYR A 212 -7.17 8.00 -8.99
CA TYR A 212 -7.83 6.99 -8.17
C TYR A 212 -9.12 7.54 -7.54
N ALA A 213 -9.06 8.72 -6.92
CA ALA A 213 -10.23 9.34 -6.31
C ALA A 213 -11.37 9.56 -7.31
N ILE A 214 -11.04 9.95 -8.55
CA ILE A 214 -12.02 10.11 -9.63
C ILE A 214 -12.61 8.75 -10.02
N ASN A 215 -11.80 7.74 -10.25
CA ASN A 215 -12.23 6.42 -10.71
C ASN A 215 -13.12 5.73 -9.68
N GLU A 216 -12.72 5.80 -8.41
CA GLU A 216 -13.41 5.17 -7.28
C GLU A 216 -14.51 6.07 -6.66
N LYS A 217 -14.78 7.23 -7.26
CA LYS A 217 -15.78 8.20 -6.79
C LYS A 217 -15.57 8.62 -5.34
N ARG A 218 -14.32 8.76 -4.94
CA ARG A 218 -13.93 9.28 -3.62
C ARG A 218 -14.15 10.79 -3.56
N SER A 219 -14.36 11.32 -2.36
CA SER A 219 -14.76 12.72 -2.17
C SER A 219 -13.60 13.71 -2.07
N SER A 220 -12.45 13.25 -1.58
CA SER A 220 -11.32 14.15 -1.31
C SER A 220 -9.95 13.48 -1.46
N VAL A 221 -8.93 14.30 -1.73
CA VAL A 221 -7.51 13.96 -1.62
C VAL A 221 -6.86 14.92 -0.63
N THR A 222 -6.24 14.38 0.42
CA THR A 222 -5.52 15.16 1.43
C THR A 222 -4.02 14.99 1.27
N LEU A 223 -3.32 16.10 1.01
CA LEU A 223 -1.85 16.15 0.98
C LEU A 223 -1.33 16.29 2.40
N VAL A 224 -0.70 15.24 2.94
CA VAL A 224 -0.18 15.26 4.31
C VAL A 224 1.32 15.56 4.30
N HIS A 225 1.75 16.56 5.09
CA HIS A 225 3.11 17.08 5.06
C HIS A 225 3.51 17.77 6.38
N LYS A 226 4.81 18.04 6.53
CA LYS A 226 5.36 18.90 7.61
C LYS A 226 6.04 20.15 7.02
N GLY A 227 5.39 20.77 6.03
CA GLY A 227 5.93 21.87 5.23
C GLY A 227 6.18 23.18 6.01
N ASN A 228 5.58 23.36 7.19
CA ASN A 228 5.86 24.48 8.07
C ASN A 228 7.29 24.43 8.66
N ILE A 229 7.90 23.24 8.73
CA ILE A 229 9.28 23.02 9.19
C ILE A 229 10.21 22.74 8.01
N MET A 230 9.84 21.80 7.12
CA MET A 230 10.63 21.38 5.96
C MET A 230 10.10 22.06 4.70
N LYS A 231 10.39 23.37 4.56
CA LYS A 231 9.75 24.22 3.53
C LYS A 231 10.06 23.83 2.10
N PHE A 232 11.28 23.35 1.82
CA PHE A 232 11.78 23.06 0.47
C PHE A 232 11.73 21.59 0.09
N THR A 233 11.24 20.75 0.98
CA THR A 233 10.97 19.33 0.76
C THR A 233 9.47 19.08 0.94
N GLU A 234 8.98 18.91 2.14
CA GLU A 234 7.56 18.63 2.39
C GLU A 234 6.62 19.81 2.06
N GLY A 235 7.08 21.05 2.24
CA GLY A 235 6.35 22.24 1.78
C GLY A 235 6.28 22.32 0.25
N ALA A 236 7.36 21.94 -0.43
CA ALA A 236 7.39 21.84 -1.88
C ALA A 236 6.45 20.71 -2.38
N PHE A 237 6.44 19.56 -1.72
CA PHE A 237 5.46 18.49 -1.99
C PHE A 237 4.02 19.02 -2.00
N LYS A 238 3.62 19.74 -0.95
CA LYS A 238 2.29 20.35 -0.91
C LYS A 238 2.03 21.27 -2.11
N ASN A 239 2.98 22.15 -2.42
CA ASN A 239 2.81 23.12 -3.50
C ASN A 239 2.71 22.45 -4.87
N TRP A 240 3.60 21.50 -5.18
CA TRP A 240 3.56 20.72 -6.42
C TRP A 240 2.31 19.84 -6.49
N GLY A 241 1.81 19.35 -5.36
CA GLY A 241 0.55 18.63 -5.28
C GLY A 241 -0.65 19.48 -5.69
N TYR A 242 -0.75 20.71 -5.21
CA TYR A 242 -1.78 21.65 -5.66
C TYR A 242 -1.60 22.04 -7.14
N GLU A 243 -0.36 22.24 -7.57
CA GLU A 243 -0.06 22.60 -8.96
C GLU A 243 -0.57 21.52 -9.95
N VAL A 244 -0.25 20.24 -9.72
CA VAL A 244 -0.73 19.16 -10.58
C VAL A 244 -2.25 19.02 -10.52
N ALA A 245 -2.86 19.20 -9.34
CA ALA A 245 -4.30 19.15 -9.19
C ALA A 245 -5.00 20.21 -10.06
N GLU A 246 -4.53 21.45 -10.01
CA GLU A 246 -5.14 22.54 -10.77
C GLU A 246 -4.84 22.49 -12.27
N GLN A 247 -3.59 22.14 -12.64
CA GLN A 247 -3.17 22.14 -14.05
C GLN A 247 -3.73 20.96 -14.85
N GLU A 248 -3.82 19.78 -14.25
CA GLU A 248 -4.20 18.55 -14.94
C GLU A 248 -5.66 18.13 -14.70
N PHE A 249 -6.27 18.55 -13.60
CA PHE A 249 -7.60 18.11 -13.16
C PHE A 249 -8.57 19.25 -12.80
N GLY A 250 -8.27 20.48 -13.18
CA GLY A 250 -9.03 21.66 -12.74
C GLY A 250 -10.53 21.65 -13.02
N ASP A 251 -10.99 20.89 -14.03
CA ASP A 251 -12.41 20.64 -14.30
C ASP A 251 -13.06 19.66 -13.31
N LYS A 252 -12.26 18.78 -12.68
CA LYS A 252 -12.72 17.68 -11.80
C LYS A 252 -12.41 17.88 -10.33
N VAL A 253 -11.60 18.86 -9.99
CA VAL A 253 -11.20 19.15 -8.61
C VAL A 253 -11.55 20.56 -8.19
N PHE A 254 -11.58 20.80 -6.88
CA PHE A 254 -11.52 22.12 -6.25
C PHE A 254 -10.47 22.06 -5.15
N THR A 255 -9.53 23.02 -5.13
CA THR A 255 -8.40 22.98 -4.20
C THR A 255 -8.56 23.99 -3.06
N TRP A 256 -7.96 23.70 -1.90
CA TRP A 256 -7.86 24.69 -0.83
C TRP A 256 -6.97 25.88 -1.24
N ALA A 257 -6.01 25.70 -2.13
CA ALA A 257 -5.26 26.82 -2.68
C ALA A 257 -6.15 27.77 -3.51
N GLU A 258 -7.13 27.22 -4.27
CA GLU A 258 -8.14 28.04 -4.94
C GLU A 258 -9.09 28.71 -3.93
N TYR A 259 -9.51 27.99 -2.91
CA TYR A 259 -10.31 28.55 -1.82
C TYR A 259 -9.63 29.76 -1.18
N ASP A 260 -8.34 29.66 -0.83
CA ASP A 260 -7.58 30.76 -0.22
C ASP A 260 -7.48 31.96 -1.16
N ARG A 261 -7.27 31.78 -2.46
CA ARG A 261 -7.28 32.87 -3.45
C ARG A 261 -8.64 33.57 -3.54
N ILE A 262 -9.73 32.81 -3.43
CA ILE A 262 -11.09 33.40 -3.40
C ILE A 262 -11.29 34.19 -2.12
N VAL A 263 -10.82 33.67 -0.97
CA VAL A 263 -10.89 34.41 0.31
C VAL A 263 -10.16 35.77 0.22
N GLU A 264 -8.96 35.77 -0.35
CA GLU A 264 -8.17 37.00 -0.51
C GLU A 264 -8.84 38.01 -1.43
N LYS A 265 -9.48 37.56 -2.49
CA LYS A 265 -10.07 38.40 -3.52
C LYS A 265 -11.49 38.87 -3.18
N ASP A 266 -12.35 37.91 -2.81
CA ASP A 266 -13.80 38.11 -2.75
C ASP A 266 -14.39 37.81 -1.35
N GLY A 267 -13.55 37.41 -0.40
CA GLY A 267 -13.92 37.16 0.99
C GLY A 267 -14.38 35.71 1.26
N LYS A 268 -14.49 35.39 2.56
CA LYS A 268 -14.74 34.05 3.07
C LYS A 268 -16.09 33.47 2.63
N ASP A 269 -17.13 34.28 2.56
CA ASP A 269 -18.46 33.81 2.17
C ASP A 269 -18.50 33.36 0.70
N ALA A 270 -17.80 34.09 -0.18
CA ALA A 270 -17.64 33.69 -1.57
C ALA A 270 -16.86 32.38 -1.73
N ALA A 271 -15.79 32.20 -0.96
CA ALA A 271 -14.99 30.97 -0.95
C ALA A 271 -15.80 29.77 -0.43
N ASN A 272 -16.56 29.93 0.66
CA ASN A 272 -17.44 28.88 1.20
C ASN A 272 -18.51 28.48 0.18
N LYS A 273 -19.09 29.45 -0.52
CA LYS A 273 -20.06 29.17 -1.57
C LYS A 273 -19.41 28.42 -2.73
N ALA A 274 -18.24 28.83 -3.21
CA ALA A 274 -17.54 28.16 -4.30
C ALA A 274 -17.19 26.72 -3.96
N MET A 275 -16.73 26.46 -2.72
CA MET A 275 -16.45 25.09 -2.26
C MET A 275 -17.72 24.24 -2.19
N ALA A 276 -18.82 24.77 -1.63
CA ALA A 276 -20.09 24.05 -1.59
C ALA A 276 -20.64 23.77 -2.99
N ASP A 277 -20.54 24.71 -3.93
CA ASP A 277 -20.96 24.52 -5.33
C ASP A 277 -20.10 23.43 -6.01
N ALA A 278 -18.78 23.36 -5.70
CA ALA A 278 -17.89 22.32 -6.21
C ALA A 278 -18.25 20.92 -5.65
N GLU A 279 -18.56 20.81 -4.36
CA GLU A 279 -19.01 19.56 -3.73
C GLU A 279 -20.34 19.07 -4.36
N VAL A 280 -21.30 19.97 -4.56
CA VAL A 280 -22.58 19.64 -5.24
C VAL A 280 -22.34 19.21 -6.70
N ALA A 281 -21.35 19.79 -7.36
CA ALA A 281 -20.97 19.40 -8.73
C ALA A 281 -20.20 18.06 -8.76
N GLY A 282 -19.92 17.43 -7.62
CA GLY A 282 -19.17 16.16 -7.51
C GLY A 282 -17.69 16.30 -7.79
N LYS A 283 -17.11 17.49 -7.62
CA LYS A 283 -15.66 17.69 -7.73
C LYS A 283 -14.95 17.08 -6.51
N ILE A 284 -13.76 16.55 -6.76
CA ILE A 284 -12.86 16.08 -5.70
C ILE A 284 -12.27 17.28 -4.97
N ILE A 285 -12.39 17.31 -3.66
CA ILE A 285 -11.77 18.36 -2.85
C ILE A 285 -10.32 18.00 -2.56
N VAL A 286 -9.39 18.76 -3.10
CA VAL A 286 -7.96 18.60 -2.80
C VAL A 286 -7.56 19.60 -1.71
N LYS A 287 -7.12 19.04 -0.59
CA LYS A 287 -6.76 19.78 0.62
C LYS A 287 -5.44 19.33 1.20
N ASP A 288 -4.93 20.05 2.20
CA ASP A 288 -3.71 19.65 2.90
C ASP A 288 -3.88 19.57 4.42
N SER A 289 -3.00 18.84 5.05
CA SER A 289 -2.93 18.75 6.51
C SER A 289 -1.48 18.59 6.97
N ILE A 290 -1.13 19.30 8.05
CA ILE A 290 0.15 19.11 8.72
C ILE A 290 0.13 17.75 9.42
N ALA A 291 1.22 16.96 9.30
CA ALA A 291 1.26 15.56 9.68
C ALA A 291 0.87 15.28 11.14
N ASP A 292 1.32 16.08 12.09
CA ASP A 292 0.97 15.91 13.51
C ASP A 292 -0.51 16.19 13.80
N ILE A 293 -1.10 17.20 13.16
CA ILE A 293 -2.56 17.43 13.23
C ILE A 293 -3.33 16.32 12.55
N PHE A 294 -2.85 15.82 11.40
CA PHE A 294 -3.48 14.71 10.71
C PHE A 294 -3.54 13.45 11.60
N LEU A 295 -2.44 13.10 12.27
CA LEU A 295 -2.39 11.96 13.21
C LEU A 295 -3.40 12.10 14.36
N GLN A 296 -3.69 13.31 14.81
CA GLN A 296 -4.74 13.57 15.78
C GLN A 296 -6.15 13.44 15.16
N GLN A 297 -6.32 13.97 13.95
CA GLN A 297 -7.63 14.05 13.30
C GLN A 297 -8.15 12.70 12.80
N ILE A 298 -7.28 11.78 12.40
CA ILE A 298 -7.70 10.42 12.05
C ILE A 298 -8.32 9.67 13.23
N LEU A 299 -8.06 10.09 14.47
CA LEU A 299 -8.71 9.55 15.68
C LEU A 299 -10.01 10.27 16.02
N THR A 300 -10.06 11.59 15.80
CA THR A 300 -11.15 12.45 16.29
C THR A 300 -12.20 12.75 15.22
N ARG A 301 -11.81 12.74 13.95
CA ARG A 301 -12.64 13.12 12.79
C ARG A 301 -12.29 12.29 11.54
N PRO A 302 -12.23 10.94 11.61
CA PRO A 302 -11.77 10.10 10.49
C PRO A 302 -12.59 10.30 9.20
N ARG A 303 -13.90 10.57 9.31
CA ARG A 303 -14.78 10.79 8.14
C ARG A 303 -14.44 12.02 7.28
N GLU A 304 -13.59 12.92 7.78
CA GLU A 304 -13.14 14.08 6.98
C GLU A 304 -12.08 13.72 5.96
N PHE A 305 -11.52 12.50 6.00
CA PHE A 305 -10.43 12.05 5.15
C PHE A 305 -10.83 10.85 4.33
N ASP A 306 -10.41 10.84 3.07
CA ASP A 306 -10.73 9.80 2.11
C ASP A 306 -9.45 9.27 1.46
N VAL A 307 -8.98 9.83 0.35
CA VAL A 307 -7.67 9.52 -0.21
C VAL A 307 -6.60 10.42 0.42
N VAL A 308 -5.48 9.85 0.82
CA VAL A 308 -4.35 10.56 1.43
C VAL A 308 -3.12 10.38 0.55
N ALA A 309 -2.50 11.47 0.11
CA ALA A 309 -1.22 11.44 -0.60
C ALA A 309 -0.14 12.05 0.29
N THR A 310 0.97 11.33 0.45
CA THR A 310 2.04 11.77 1.34
C THR A 310 3.39 11.17 0.97
N MET A 311 4.46 11.74 1.52
CA MET A 311 5.83 11.26 1.33
C MET A 311 6.05 9.92 2.03
N ASN A 312 7.18 9.29 1.71
CA ASN A 312 7.47 7.91 2.08
C ASN A 312 7.42 7.67 3.60
N LEU A 313 8.15 8.40 4.40
CA LEU A 313 8.18 8.22 5.85
C LEU A 313 6.82 8.51 6.51
N ASN A 314 6.20 9.62 6.16
CA ASN A 314 4.88 9.95 6.69
C ASN A 314 3.85 8.87 6.35
N GLY A 315 3.89 8.37 5.12
CA GLY A 315 3.00 7.29 4.66
C GLY A 315 3.21 5.98 5.42
N ASP A 316 4.45 5.66 5.79
CA ASP A 316 4.78 4.51 6.61
C ASP A 316 4.11 4.61 7.99
N TYR A 317 4.33 5.71 8.69
CA TYR A 317 3.74 5.92 10.02
C TYR A 317 2.20 5.98 9.99
N ILE A 318 1.64 6.70 9.02
CA ILE A 318 0.20 6.92 8.91
C ILE A 318 -0.53 5.61 8.61
N SER A 319 -0.03 4.79 7.69
CA SER A 319 -0.68 3.54 7.31
C SER A 319 -0.76 2.55 8.46
N ASP A 320 0.30 2.44 9.27
CA ASP A 320 0.32 1.55 10.44
C ASP A 320 -0.56 2.09 11.58
N ALA A 321 -0.57 3.41 11.80
CA ALA A 321 -1.45 4.05 12.77
C ALA A 321 -2.94 3.83 12.41
N LEU A 322 -3.31 3.92 11.15
CA LEU A 322 -4.66 3.64 10.66
C LEU A 322 -4.99 2.14 10.72
N ALA A 323 -4.06 1.28 10.34
CA ALA A 323 -4.24 -0.18 10.45
C ALA A 323 -4.57 -0.60 11.90
N ALA A 324 -3.90 0.01 12.89
CA ALA A 324 -4.16 -0.24 14.29
C ALA A 324 -5.61 0.12 14.70
N GLN A 325 -6.19 1.15 14.07
CA GLN A 325 -7.56 1.59 14.38
C GLN A 325 -8.63 0.61 13.85
N VAL A 326 -8.31 -0.14 12.80
CA VAL A 326 -9.26 -1.08 12.18
C VAL A 326 -8.98 -2.54 12.49
N GLY A 327 -8.06 -2.84 13.40
CA GLY A 327 -7.80 -4.20 13.86
C GLY A 327 -6.35 -4.67 13.78
N GLY A 328 -5.46 -3.88 13.21
CA GLY A 328 -4.02 -4.13 13.15
C GLY A 328 -3.49 -4.53 11.77
N ILE A 329 -2.17 -4.65 11.68
CA ILE A 329 -1.46 -4.92 10.43
C ILE A 329 -1.72 -6.32 9.84
N GLY A 330 -2.20 -7.27 10.64
CA GLY A 330 -2.55 -8.62 10.19
C GLY A 330 -3.73 -8.68 9.21
N ILE A 331 -4.50 -7.59 9.08
CA ILE A 331 -5.63 -7.43 8.15
C ILE A 331 -5.41 -6.28 7.16
N ALA A 332 -4.25 -5.64 7.16
CA ALA A 332 -3.97 -4.51 6.29
C ALA A 332 -3.33 -4.96 4.96
N PRO A 333 -3.95 -4.67 3.80
CA PRO A 333 -3.37 -4.99 2.49
C PRO A 333 -2.41 -3.91 2.02
N GLY A 334 -1.58 -4.26 1.04
CA GLY A 334 -0.69 -3.32 0.37
C GLY A 334 -0.43 -3.68 -1.09
N ALA A 335 -0.17 -2.65 -1.88
CA ALA A 335 0.29 -2.76 -3.26
C ALA A 335 1.37 -1.72 -3.55
N ASN A 336 2.33 -2.08 -4.40
CA ASN A 336 3.33 -1.16 -4.91
C ASN A 336 3.16 -1.11 -6.43
N ILE A 337 2.89 0.06 -6.99
CA ILE A 337 2.39 0.18 -8.36
C ILE A 337 3.15 1.26 -9.13
N ASN A 338 3.49 0.96 -10.37
CA ASN A 338 3.86 1.93 -11.39
C ASN A 338 2.71 2.04 -12.41
N TYR A 339 1.91 3.08 -12.31
CA TYR A 339 0.75 3.28 -13.20
C TYR A 339 1.12 3.65 -14.64
N VAL A 340 2.39 3.94 -14.92
CA VAL A 340 2.87 4.25 -16.27
C VAL A 340 3.27 2.98 -17.02
N THR A 341 4.03 2.10 -16.36
CA THR A 341 4.54 0.87 -16.97
C THR A 341 3.62 -0.33 -16.77
N GLY A 342 2.71 -0.26 -15.79
CA GLY A 342 1.82 -1.35 -15.40
C GLY A 342 2.43 -2.37 -14.43
N HIS A 343 3.69 -2.19 -14.01
CA HIS A 343 4.30 -3.05 -12.99
C HIS A 343 3.65 -2.87 -11.64
N ALA A 344 3.35 -3.98 -10.96
CA ALA A 344 2.79 -3.97 -9.62
C ALA A 344 3.25 -5.17 -8.80
N ILE A 345 3.53 -4.95 -7.51
CA ILE A 345 3.75 -6.01 -6.52
C ILE A 345 2.75 -5.80 -5.38
N PHE A 346 1.89 -6.79 -5.17
CA PHE A 346 0.96 -6.84 -4.05
C PHE A 346 1.64 -7.54 -2.87
N GLU A 347 1.50 -7.01 -1.65
CA GLU A 347 2.26 -7.52 -0.51
C GLU A 347 1.53 -7.41 0.81
N ALA A 348 1.76 -8.39 1.70
CA ALA A 348 1.44 -8.25 3.11
C ALA A 348 2.23 -7.10 3.74
N THR A 349 1.59 -6.30 4.59
CA THR A 349 2.22 -5.11 5.20
C THR A 349 2.97 -5.38 6.49
N HIS A 350 2.82 -6.58 7.07
CA HIS A 350 3.49 -7.01 8.30
C HIS A 350 4.87 -7.66 8.02
N GLY A 351 5.65 -7.88 9.09
CA GLY A 351 6.94 -8.56 9.02
C GLY A 351 6.83 -10.10 9.03
N THR A 352 7.99 -10.75 9.10
CA THR A 352 8.16 -12.20 8.97
C THR A 352 7.77 -13.01 10.21
N ALA A 353 7.67 -12.40 11.39
CA ALA A 353 7.31 -13.02 12.68
C ALA A 353 7.90 -14.44 12.88
N PRO A 354 9.23 -14.64 12.83
CA PRO A 354 9.87 -15.95 12.69
C PRO A 354 9.52 -16.93 13.82
N LYS A 355 9.16 -16.42 15.00
CA LYS A 355 8.75 -17.26 16.15
C LYS A 355 7.43 -18.01 15.92
N TYR A 356 6.65 -17.65 14.91
CA TYR A 356 5.39 -18.30 14.53
C TYR A 356 5.49 -19.10 13.23
N ALA A 357 6.65 -19.13 12.60
CA ALA A 357 6.87 -19.83 11.34
C ALA A 357 6.55 -21.33 11.46
N GLY A 358 5.78 -21.88 10.52
CA GLY A 358 5.41 -23.29 10.47
C GLY A 358 4.44 -23.75 11.56
N LEU A 359 3.86 -22.83 12.35
CA LEU A 359 2.91 -23.17 13.40
C LEU A 359 1.44 -23.20 12.93
N ASP A 360 1.17 -22.86 11.69
CA ASP A 360 -0.19 -22.77 11.13
C ASP A 360 -1.15 -21.92 12.03
N LYS A 361 -0.64 -20.83 12.56
CA LYS A 361 -1.35 -20.06 13.63
C LYS A 361 -1.74 -18.65 13.23
N VAL A 362 -1.00 -18.03 12.34
CA VAL A 362 -1.11 -16.59 12.06
C VAL A 362 -2.29 -16.27 11.15
N ASN A 363 -2.75 -15.03 11.21
CA ASN A 363 -3.83 -14.51 10.36
C ASN A 363 -3.31 -14.27 8.92
N PRO A 364 -3.88 -14.93 7.89
CA PRO A 364 -3.45 -14.75 6.51
C PRO A 364 -4.08 -13.53 5.82
N SER A 365 -4.93 -12.76 6.52
CA SER A 365 -5.80 -11.75 5.89
C SER A 365 -5.02 -10.62 5.21
N SER A 366 -3.83 -10.23 5.70
CA SER A 366 -3.06 -9.17 5.04
C SER A 366 -2.64 -9.55 3.62
N VAL A 367 -2.03 -10.72 3.43
CA VAL A 367 -1.65 -11.20 2.08
C VAL A 367 -2.88 -11.55 1.24
N LEU A 368 -3.93 -12.09 1.87
CA LEU A 368 -5.19 -12.40 1.19
C LEU A 368 -5.87 -11.15 0.64
N LEU A 369 -6.00 -10.10 1.45
CA LEU A 369 -6.59 -8.82 1.02
C LEU A 369 -5.68 -8.08 0.03
N SER A 370 -4.36 -8.29 0.08
CA SER A 370 -3.45 -7.85 -0.99
C SER A 370 -3.74 -8.60 -2.29
N GLY A 371 -4.12 -9.87 -2.21
CA GLY A 371 -4.65 -10.63 -3.34
C GLY A 371 -6.00 -10.10 -3.85
N VAL A 372 -6.85 -9.55 -2.98
CA VAL A 372 -8.06 -8.83 -3.39
C VAL A 372 -7.71 -7.61 -4.24
N LEU A 373 -6.75 -6.78 -3.79
CA LEU A 373 -6.26 -5.66 -4.60
C LEU A 373 -5.68 -6.11 -5.95
N LEU A 374 -5.00 -7.25 -5.98
CA LEU A 374 -4.51 -7.86 -7.22
C LEU A 374 -5.68 -8.22 -8.15
N LEU A 375 -6.72 -8.88 -7.64
CA LEU A 375 -7.90 -9.23 -8.44
C LEU A 375 -8.62 -8.01 -8.99
N GLU A 376 -8.79 -6.95 -8.18
CA GLU A 376 -9.34 -5.66 -8.61
C GLU A 376 -8.46 -5.03 -9.70
N HIS A 377 -7.14 -5.06 -9.54
CA HIS A 377 -6.19 -4.56 -10.52
C HIS A 377 -6.24 -5.31 -11.86
N LEU A 378 -6.56 -6.60 -11.83
CA LEU A 378 -6.82 -7.43 -13.02
C LEU A 378 -8.22 -7.17 -13.64
N GLY A 379 -9.08 -6.39 -13.00
CA GLY A 379 -10.49 -6.22 -13.38
C GLY A 379 -11.36 -7.45 -13.06
N TRP A 380 -10.93 -8.27 -12.10
CA TRP A 380 -11.66 -9.46 -11.66
C TRP A 380 -12.45 -9.17 -10.39
N ASN A 381 -13.32 -8.17 -10.47
CA ASN A 381 -14.03 -7.57 -9.34
C ASN A 381 -15.00 -8.54 -8.66
N GLU A 382 -15.60 -9.48 -9.40
CA GLU A 382 -16.50 -10.49 -8.85
C GLU A 382 -15.76 -11.43 -7.91
N ALA A 383 -14.57 -11.88 -8.29
CA ALA A 383 -13.73 -12.71 -7.43
C ALA A 383 -13.22 -11.94 -6.21
N ALA A 384 -12.80 -10.69 -6.40
CA ALA A 384 -12.39 -9.79 -5.31
C ALA A 384 -13.52 -9.61 -4.28
N LYS A 385 -14.74 -9.38 -4.75
CA LYS A 385 -15.93 -9.23 -3.91
C LYS A 385 -16.24 -10.51 -3.13
N LEU A 386 -16.16 -11.69 -3.76
CA LEU A 386 -16.37 -12.97 -3.07
C LEU A 386 -15.41 -13.15 -1.90
N VAL A 387 -14.12 -12.85 -2.08
CA VAL A 387 -13.13 -12.92 -0.99
C VAL A 387 -13.50 -11.95 0.12
N THR A 388 -13.77 -10.70 -0.21
CA THR A 388 -14.08 -9.66 0.77
C THR A 388 -15.32 -10.00 1.60
N ASP A 389 -16.42 -10.37 0.94
CA ASP A 389 -17.67 -10.76 1.61
C ASP A 389 -17.48 -12.00 2.48
N SER A 390 -16.65 -12.96 2.06
CA SER A 390 -16.34 -14.15 2.85
C SER A 390 -15.53 -13.81 4.10
N VAL A 391 -14.59 -12.87 4.02
CA VAL A 391 -13.82 -12.37 5.18
C VAL A 391 -14.79 -11.71 6.18
N GLU A 392 -15.63 -10.80 5.73
CA GLU A 392 -16.64 -10.13 6.58
C GLU A 392 -17.55 -11.15 7.28
N LYS A 393 -18.12 -12.08 6.52
CA LYS A 393 -19.01 -13.12 7.06
C LYS A 393 -18.32 -14.04 8.06
N THR A 394 -17.08 -14.44 7.80
CA THR A 394 -16.31 -15.33 8.67
C THR A 394 -15.95 -14.64 9.99
N ILE A 395 -15.49 -13.39 9.95
CA ILE A 395 -15.19 -12.59 11.14
C ILE A 395 -16.46 -12.32 11.94
N ALA A 396 -17.56 -11.92 11.29
CA ALA A 396 -18.85 -11.69 11.93
C ALA A 396 -19.39 -12.94 12.66
N SER A 397 -19.10 -14.14 12.14
CA SER A 397 -19.42 -15.42 12.80
C SER A 397 -18.47 -15.78 13.94
N LYS A 398 -17.49 -14.93 14.23
CA LYS A 398 -16.47 -15.11 15.29
C LYS A 398 -15.59 -16.36 15.11
N VAL A 399 -15.42 -16.84 13.90
CA VAL A 399 -14.45 -17.87 13.56
C VAL A 399 -13.20 -17.18 13.05
N VAL A 400 -12.16 -17.09 13.87
CA VAL A 400 -11.02 -16.21 13.64
C VAL A 400 -9.71 -16.83 14.13
N THR A 401 -8.59 -16.32 13.66
CA THR A 401 -7.27 -16.71 14.15
C THR A 401 -6.97 -16.13 15.55
N TYR A 402 -5.89 -16.60 16.18
CA TYR A 402 -5.55 -16.32 17.58
C TYR A 402 -5.46 -14.83 17.92
N ASP A 403 -5.05 -14.00 16.98
CA ASP A 403 -4.86 -12.55 17.15
C ASP A 403 -6.17 -11.83 17.44
N PHE A 404 -7.25 -12.23 16.78
CA PHE A 404 -8.60 -11.72 17.06
C PHE A 404 -9.29 -12.52 18.17
N ALA A 405 -9.14 -13.85 18.20
CA ALA A 405 -9.83 -14.69 19.19
C ALA A 405 -9.55 -14.26 20.62
N ARG A 406 -8.30 -13.89 20.95
CA ARG A 406 -7.91 -13.41 22.29
C ARG A 406 -8.56 -12.09 22.70
N LEU A 407 -9.15 -11.35 21.76
CA LEU A 407 -9.76 -10.03 21.97
C LEU A 407 -11.29 -10.05 21.79
N MET A 408 -11.86 -11.20 21.36
CA MET A 408 -13.28 -11.34 21.04
C MET A 408 -13.95 -12.35 21.98
N GLU A 409 -14.89 -11.89 22.78
CA GLU A 409 -15.68 -12.79 23.63
C GLU A 409 -16.52 -13.76 22.78
N GLY A 410 -16.43 -15.06 23.11
CA GLY A 410 -17.17 -16.12 22.43
C GLY A 410 -16.64 -16.46 21.03
N ALA A 411 -15.41 -16.08 20.72
CA ALA A 411 -14.77 -16.45 19.45
C ALA A 411 -14.34 -17.93 19.45
N THR A 412 -14.40 -18.54 18.26
CA THR A 412 -13.80 -19.83 17.98
C THR A 412 -12.44 -19.57 17.34
N GLU A 413 -11.36 -19.90 18.06
CA GLU A 413 -10.00 -19.84 17.53
C GLU A 413 -9.78 -20.98 16.54
N VAL A 414 -9.31 -20.64 15.34
CA VAL A 414 -8.94 -21.58 14.29
C VAL A 414 -7.51 -21.35 13.81
N LYS A 415 -6.91 -22.36 13.20
CA LYS A 415 -5.59 -22.25 12.56
C LYS A 415 -5.66 -21.42 11.28
N CYS A 416 -4.49 -21.00 10.79
CA CYS A 416 -4.36 -20.29 9.51
C CYS A 416 -5.04 -21.05 8.36
N SER A 417 -4.72 -22.34 8.21
CA SER A 417 -5.29 -23.23 7.19
C SER A 417 -6.79 -23.48 7.36
N GLU A 418 -7.27 -23.58 8.60
CA GLU A 418 -8.68 -23.76 8.92
C GLU A 418 -9.48 -22.49 8.64
N PHE A 419 -8.90 -21.32 8.92
CA PHE A 419 -9.50 -20.03 8.59
C PHE A 419 -9.71 -19.91 7.06
N ALA A 420 -8.73 -20.33 6.25
CA ALA A 420 -8.89 -20.40 4.80
C ALA A 420 -10.06 -21.33 4.38
N ASN A 421 -10.23 -22.48 5.03
CA ASN A 421 -11.34 -23.38 4.75
C ASN A 421 -12.70 -22.73 5.05
N GLU A 422 -12.83 -22.01 6.18
CA GLU A 422 -14.06 -21.31 6.53
C GLU A 422 -14.35 -20.15 5.56
N LEU A 423 -13.32 -19.44 5.10
CA LEU A 423 -13.49 -18.43 4.06
C LEU A 423 -14.05 -19.02 2.77
N ILE A 424 -13.48 -20.13 2.26
CA ILE A 424 -13.94 -20.81 1.04
C ILE A 424 -15.38 -21.30 1.18
N LYS A 425 -15.74 -21.83 2.34
CA LYS A 425 -17.09 -22.31 2.67
C LYS A 425 -18.10 -21.14 2.70
N ASN A 426 -17.69 -19.96 3.15
CA ASN A 426 -18.54 -18.78 3.30
C ASN A 426 -18.70 -17.96 2.00
N MET A 427 -18.01 -18.32 0.91
CA MET A 427 -18.18 -17.69 -0.40
C MET A 427 -19.56 -17.98 -0.98
N ASP A 428 -20.37 -16.95 -1.14
CA ASP A 428 -21.74 -17.05 -1.68
C ASP A 428 -21.82 -16.42 -3.08
N VAL A 429 -21.86 -17.24 -4.09
CA VAL A 429 -21.93 -16.83 -5.51
C VAL A 429 -23.23 -16.08 -5.84
N ALA A 430 -24.30 -16.23 -5.06
CA ALA A 430 -25.56 -15.53 -5.30
C ALA A 430 -25.41 -14.00 -5.16
N ILE A 431 -24.43 -13.55 -4.37
CA ILE A 431 -24.16 -12.12 -4.13
C ILE A 431 -23.62 -11.43 -5.39
N ILE A 432 -22.81 -12.11 -6.19
CA ILE A 432 -22.23 -11.52 -7.42
C ILE A 432 -23.15 -11.63 -8.64
N LYS A 433 -24.10 -12.60 -8.66
CA LYS A 433 -25.07 -12.77 -9.77
C LYS A 433 -26.23 -11.79 -9.71
N ASN A 434 -26.40 -11.07 -8.57
CA ASN A 434 -27.47 -10.10 -8.33
C ASN A 434 -26.98 -8.64 -8.23
N ALA A 435 -25.68 -8.37 -8.42
CA ALA A 435 -25.07 -7.05 -8.43
C ALA A 435 -24.81 -6.59 -9.88
#